data_7cd82b5b8aa48c9e8cc8c3bcec971c4c
#
_entry.id   7cd82b5b8aa48c9e8cc8c3bcec971c4c
#
_cell.length_a   1.000
_cell.length_b   1.000
_cell.length_c   1.000
_cell.angle_alpha   90.00
_cell.angle_beta   90.00
_cell.angle_gamma   90.00
#
_symmetry.space_group_name_H-M   'P 1'
#
loop_
_entity.id
_entity.type
_entity.pdbx_description
1 polymer ?
#
loop_
_entity_poly.entity_id
_entity_poly.type
_entity_poly.pdbx_seq_one_letter_code
_entity_poly.pdbx_strand_id
1 'polypeptide(L)'
;DKLGKTLTLTIEAKMAGGGSLYAMYRGSFSVDYAANQSCSYRPAEGAEKISGTMSSLLRCAAATGTSVSFGLGDASAATAAGMRAGRFGVVFTLSASRVYSGEIDLAANPSAYQLKVYDYLLRTTTEAASSTTGTISTLRLGDNIYICIDVTLEGGLHVAASYKGAATDVESLDEMWPQAGDTNSLQVIEADGSTVRTDVPIVALQRRDGTDGMTYFYFMKNETDDPDDYYVTPMLKVRTDLIGTGEISLAETEANTWAVKFQGFQLSSADNEYMNRIDNGTLSVTPNAAGDEVEVRLFLRNSYRTPWGGDTPSGTMDYLKLYWKGNTSAYTGSK
;
A
#
# COMPACT_ATOMS: atom_id res chain seq x y z
N ASP A 1 -36.58 0.12 -13.76
CA ASP A 1 -35.93 -0.85 -14.65
C ASP A 1 -34.50 -1.10 -14.20
N LYS A 2 -34.21 -2.30 -13.68
CA LYS A 2 -32.86 -2.70 -13.20
C LYS A 2 -31.80 -2.71 -14.31
N LEU A 3 -32.19 -2.53 -15.54
CA LEU A 3 -31.29 -2.45 -16.70
C LEU A 3 -30.90 -1.01 -17.07
N GLY A 4 -31.28 -0.02 -16.26
CA GLY A 4 -30.82 1.35 -16.39
C GLY A 4 -31.26 2.11 -17.63
N LYS A 5 -32.29 1.63 -18.33
CA LYS A 5 -32.79 2.29 -19.53
C LYS A 5 -33.87 3.31 -19.26
N THR A 6 -34.60 3.17 -18.16
CA THR A 6 -35.71 4.08 -17.82
C THR A 6 -35.73 4.28 -16.30
N LEU A 7 -35.65 5.53 -15.88
CA LEU A 7 -35.90 5.95 -14.50
C LEU A 7 -37.35 6.43 -14.37
N THR A 8 -38.05 5.92 -13.37
CA THR A 8 -39.28 6.54 -12.89
C THR A 8 -38.96 7.09 -11.50
N LEU A 9 -39.00 8.38 -11.36
CA LEU A 9 -38.84 9.10 -10.10
C LEU A 9 -40.19 9.70 -9.72
N THR A 10 -40.66 9.39 -8.56
CA THR A 10 -41.86 10.03 -7.98
C THR A 10 -41.42 10.79 -6.73
N ILE A 11 -41.67 12.06 -6.70
CA ILE A 11 -41.43 12.93 -5.55
C ILE A 11 -42.79 13.31 -4.95
N GLU A 12 -42.93 13.02 -3.68
CA GLU A 12 -44.09 13.43 -2.89
C GLU A 12 -43.59 14.19 -1.68
N ALA A 13 -43.88 15.47 -1.59
CA ALA A 13 -43.42 16.33 -0.51
C ALA A 13 -44.59 17.15 0.05
N LYS A 14 -44.70 17.19 1.38
CA LYS A 14 -45.59 18.11 2.10
C LYS A 14 -44.86 19.38 2.44
N MET A 15 -45.43 20.51 2.05
CA MET A 15 -44.84 21.81 2.35
C MET A 15 -45.33 22.36 3.70
N ALA A 16 -44.50 23.17 4.35
CA ALA A 16 -44.80 23.76 5.66
C ALA A 16 -46.09 24.57 5.74
N GLY A 17 -46.63 25.01 4.60
CA GLY A 17 -47.92 25.74 4.50
C GLY A 17 -49.15 24.86 4.21
N GLY A 18 -49.07 23.53 4.33
CA GLY A 18 -50.19 22.60 4.08
C GLY A 18 -50.36 22.19 2.62
N GLY A 19 -49.54 22.68 1.71
CA GLY A 19 -49.53 22.22 0.30
C GLY A 19 -48.79 20.91 0.13
N SER A 20 -49.12 20.16 -0.93
CA SER A 20 -48.40 18.95 -1.35
C SER A 20 -47.82 19.16 -2.74
N LEU A 21 -46.56 18.80 -2.92
CA LEU A 21 -45.90 18.75 -4.22
C LEU A 21 -45.92 17.29 -4.70
N TYR A 22 -46.44 17.09 -5.89
CA TYR A 22 -46.36 15.83 -6.63
C TYR A 22 -45.52 16.08 -7.90
N ALA A 23 -44.45 15.36 -8.06
CA ALA A 23 -43.68 15.38 -9.29
C ALA A 23 -43.35 13.96 -9.74
N MET A 24 -43.53 13.66 -11.00
CA MET A 24 -43.16 12.37 -11.59
C MET A 24 -42.30 12.59 -12.82
N TYR A 25 -41.16 11.95 -12.84
CA TYR A 25 -40.32 11.84 -14.01
C TYR A 25 -40.30 10.39 -14.49
N ARG A 26 -40.48 10.18 -15.77
CA ARG A 26 -40.28 8.90 -16.43
C ARG A 26 -39.51 9.13 -17.73
N GLY A 27 -38.29 8.63 -17.80
CA GLY A 27 -37.45 8.85 -18.97
C GLY A 27 -36.13 8.12 -18.87
N SER A 28 -35.34 8.26 -19.91
CA SER A 28 -33.94 7.82 -19.87
C SER A 28 -33.14 8.73 -18.96
N PHE A 29 -32.17 8.17 -18.27
CA PHE A 29 -31.20 8.94 -17.50
C PHE A 29 -29.80 8.49 -17.88
N SER A 30 -28.86 9.41 -17.87
CA SER A 30 -27.44 9.13 -17.89
C SER A 30 -26.93 9.29 -16.48
N VAL A 31 -26.23 8.29 -15.97
CA VAL A 31 -25.47 8.40 -14.74
C VAL A 31 -24.07 8.79 -15.14
N ASP A 32 -23.70 10.01 -14.88
CA ASP A 32 -22.31 10.45 -15.03
C ASP A 32 -21.54 9.99 -13.79
N TYR A 33 -21.35 8.67 -13.70
CA TYR A 33 -20.42 8.11 -12.75
C TYR A 33 -19.01 8.42 -13.26
N ALA A 34 -18.46 9.47 -12.73
CA ALA A 34 -17.09 9.91 -12.92
C ALA A 34 -16.60 9.73 -14.36
N ALA A 35 -16.68 10.78 -15.14
CA ALA A 35 -16.02 10.87 -16.44
C ALA A 35 -14.52 10.52 -16.36
N ASN A 36 -13.96 10.51 -15.16
CA ASN A 36 -12.56 10.28 -14.86
C ASN A 36 -12.42 9.08 -13.92
N GLN A 37 -11.79 8.04 -14.40
CA GLN A 37 -11.29 6.93 -13.57
C GLN A 37 -10.19 7.43 -12.66
N SER A 38 -10.56 8.24 -11.68
CA SER A 38 -9.62 8.91 -10.79
C SER A 38 -9.47 8.15 -9.49
N CYS A 39 -8.31 8.27 -8.89
CA CYS A 39 -8.11 7.83 -7.53
C CYS A 39 -7.26 8.81 -6.75
N SER A 40 -7.45 8.82 -5.47
CA SER A 40 -6.58 9.47 -4.52
C SER A 40 -6.40 8.57 -3.30
N TYR A 41 -5.19 8.49 -2.83
CA TYR A 41 -4.78 7.67 -1.72
C TYR A 41 -3.97 8.50 -0.74
N ARG A 42 -4.31 8.42 0.54
CA ARG A 42 -3.56 9.03 1.63
C ARG A 42 -3.29 7.95 2.67
N PRO A 43 -2.04 7.54 2.88
CA PRO A 43 -1.72 6.38 3.72
C PRO A 43 -2.00 6.57 5.22
N ALA A 44 -2.03 7.82 5.70
CA ALA A 44 -2.34 8.14 7.09
C ALA A 44 -2.85 9.58 7.21
N GLU A 45 -3.39 9.95 8.36
CA GLU A 45 -3.75 11.33 8.66
C GLU A 45 -2.52 12.24 8.55
N GLY A 46 -2.67 13.38 7.88
CA GLY A 46 -1.57 14.33 7.64
C GLY A 46 -0.54 13.91 6.59
N ALA A 47 -0.60 12.69 6.06
CA ALA A 47 0.28 12.25 4.99
C ALA A 47 -0.09 12.92 3.66
N GLU A 48 0.88 12.98 2.74
CA GLU A 48 0.66 13.51 1.40
C GLU A 48 -0.38 12.68 0.63
N LYS A 49 -1.21 13.37 -0.11
CA LYS A 49 -2.22 12.75 -0.96
C LYS A 49 -1.60 12.36 -2.30
N ILE A 50 -1.64 11.07 -2.60
CA ILE A 50 -1.21 10.53 -3.89
C ILE A 50 -2.43 10.46 -4.80
N SER A 51 -2.32 11.00 -6.01
CA SER A 51 -3.39 10.98 -7.01
C SER A 51 -2.98 10.15 -8.21
N GLY A 52 -3.94 9.47 -8.82
CA GLY A 52 -3.71 8.58 -9.95
C GLY A 52 -5.00 8.26 -10.71
N THR A 53 -4.93 7.20 -11.50
CA THR A 53 -6.05 6.69 -12.29
C THR A 53 -6.29 5.23 -11.93
N MET A 54 -7.54 4.86 -11.69
CA MET A 54 -7.92 3.44 -11.56
C MET A 54 -7.90 2.78 -12.93
N SER A 55 -6.98 1.84 -13.12
CA SER A 55 -6.70 1.25 -14.43
C SER A 55 -7.32 -0.11 -14.62
N SER A 56 -7.61 -0.84 -13.55
CA SER A 56 -8.15 -2.21 -13.64
C SER A 56 -9.21 -2.51 -12.59
N LEU A 57 -10.16 -3.35 -13.00
CA LEU A 57 -11.16 -3.95 -12.15
C LEU A 57 -11.17 -5.46 -12.33
N LEU A 58 -10.89 -6.19 -11.28
CA LEU A 58 -11.08 -7.63 -11.19
C LEU A 58 -12.35 -7.96 -10.43
N ARG A 59 -13.00 -9.06 -10.80
CA ARG A 59 -14.19 -9.55 -10.11
C ARG A 59 -14.05 -11.04 -9.81
N CYS A 60 -14.32 -11.42 -8.57
CA CYS A 60 -14.38 -12.80 -8.13
C CYS A 60 -15.74 -13.05 -7.49
N ALA A 61 -16.51 -13.96 -8.04
CA ALA A 61 -17.78 -14.41 -7.46
C ALA A 61 -17.51 -15.64 -6.59
N ALA A 62 -18.03 -15.63 -5.35
CA ALA A 62 -17.94 -16.82 -4.51
C ALA A 62 -18.67 -18.01 -5.18
N ALA A 63 -18.09 -19.20 -5.08
CA ALA A 63 -18.66 -20.42 -5.66
C ALA A 63 -20.11 -20.70 -5.14
N THR A 64 -20.42 -20.27 -3.92
CA THR A 64 -21.75 -20.38 -3.33
C THR A 64 -22.74 -19.34 -3.86
N GLY A 65 -22.29 -18.35 -4.67
CA GLY A 65 -23.12 -17.26 -5.15
C GLY A 65 -23.59 -16.27 -4.07
N THR A 66 -23.06 -16.36 -2.85
CA THR A 66 -23.51 -15.55 -1.70
C THR A 66 -22.85 -14.18 -1.63
N SER A 67 -21.69 -14.01 -2.27
CA SER A 67 -20.94 -12.77 -2.28
C SER A 67 -20.17 -12.57 -3.58
N VAL A 68 -19.76 -11.32 -3.83
CA VAL A 68 -18.89 -10.93 -4.93
C VAL A 68 -17.80 -10.03 -4.37
N SER A 69 -16.56 -10.34 -4.71
CA SER A 69 -15.41 -9.54 -4.39
C SER A 69 -14.93 -8.76 -5.61
N PHE A 70 -14.52 -7.54 -5.39
CA PHE A 70 -13.95 -6.65 -6.41
C PHE A 70 -12.55 -6.26 -5.99
N GLY A 71 -11.63 -6.29 -6.95
CA GLY A 71 -10.27 -5.78 -6.80
C GLY A 71 -10.04 -4.62 -7.76
N LEU A 72 -9.77 -3.43 -7.23
CA LEU A 72 -9.39 -2.26 -8.01
C LEU A 72 -7.90 -1.98 -7.82
N GLY A 73 -7.24 -1.50 -8.88
CA GLY A 73 -5.86 -1.08 -8.82
C GLY A 73 -5.53 -0.02 -9.87
N ASP A 74 -4.48 0.74 -9.57
CA ASP A 74 -3.92 1.74 -10.47
C ASP A 74 -2.97 1.14 -11.51
N ALA A 75 -2.59 -0.13 -11.38
CA ALA A 75 -1.90 -0.87 -12.44
C ALA A 75 -2.88 -1.35 -13.51
N SER A 76 -2.45 -1.35 -14.77
CA SER A 76 -3.16 -2.03 -15.87
C SER A 76 -2.89 -3.53 -15.81
N ALA A 77 -3.82 -4.29 -15.26
CA ALA A 77 -3.63 -5.71 -14.97
C ALA A 77 -4.90 -6.54 -15.27
N ALA A 78 -4.71 -7.74 -15.77
CA ALA A 78 -5.75 -8.73 -16.01
C ALA A 78 -5.74 -9.87 -14.97
N THR A 79 -4.82 -9.85 -14.01
CA THR A 79 -4.67 -10.86 -12.96
C THR A 79 -4.48 -10.19 -11.60
N ALA A 80 -4.85 -10.91 -10.54
CA ALA A 80 -4.64 -10.45 -9.18
C ALA A 80 -3.16 -10.15 -8.87
N ALA A 81 -2.25 -11.01 -9.32
CA ALA A 81 -0.81 -10.80 -9.18
C ALA A 81 -0.33 -9.53 -9.90
N GLY A 82 -0.86 -9.26 -11.09
CA GLY A 82 -0.49 -8.09 -11.89
C GLY A 82 -0.88 -6.75 -11.24
N MET A 83 -1.90 -6.74 -10.37
CA MET A 83 -2.30 -5.53 -9.64
C MET A 83 -1.18 -4.97 -8.74
N ARG A 84 -0.26 -5.83 -8.29
CA ARG A 84 0.88 -5.44 -7.45
C ARG A 84 1.91 -4.55 -8.14
N ALA A 85 1.84 -4.42 -9.46
CA ALA A 85 2.68 -3.48 -10.21
C ALA A 85 2.25 -2.01 -10.02
N GLY A 86 1.08 -1.77 -9.43
CA GLY A 86 0.59 -0.45 -9.09
C GLY A 86 1.16 0.10 -7.78
N ARG A 87 0.69 1.29 -7.42
CA ARG A 87 1.01 1.92 -6.13
C ARG A 87 0.12 1.39 -5.01
N PHE A 88 -1.15 1.18 -5.29
CA PHE A 88 -2.09 0.65 -4.31
C PHE A 88 -3.22 -0.15 -4.95
N GLY A 89 -3.88 -0.96 -4.13
CA GLY A 89 -5.06 -1.72 -4.51
C GLY A 89 -6.13 -1.68 -3.43
N VAL A 90 -7.37 -1.86 -3.86
CA VAL A 90 -8.52 -1.96 -2.96
C VAL A 90 -9.26 -3.23 -3.28
N VAL A 91 -9.48 -4.06 -2.27
CA VAL A 91 -10.35 -5.24 -2.37
C VAL A 91 -11.53 -5.04 -1.45
N PHE A 92 -12.72 -5.20 -1.98
CA PHE A 92 -13.93 -5.22 -1.17
C PHE A 92 -14.86 -6.34 -1.59
N THR A 93 -15.56 -6.90 -0.62
CA THR A 93 -16.52 -7.98 -0.81
C THR A 93 -17.90 -7.52 -0.34
N LEU A 94 -18.90 -7.72 -1.17
CA LEU A 94 -20.30 -7.43 -0.87
C LEU A 94 -21.13 -8.71 -0.94
N SER A 95 -22.17 -8.81 -0.11
CA SER A 95 -23.17 -9.86 -0.29
C SER A 95 -23.86 -9.72 -1.65
N ALA A 96 -24.28 -10.83 -2.25
CA ALA A 96 -24.91 -10.81 -3.57
C ALA A 96 -26.16 -9.90 -3.64
N SER A 97 -26.87 -9.71 -2.53
CA SER A 97 -28.01 -8.81 -2.43
C SER A 97 -27.65 -7.33 -2.43
N ARG A 98 -26.39 -6.99 -2.12
CA ARG A 98 -25.87 -5.63 -2.06
C ARG A 98 -25.06 -5.23 -3.29
N VAL A 99 -24.60 -6.21 -4.05
CA VAL A 99 -23.88 -5.95 -5.31
C VAL A 99 -24.83 -5.25 -6.30
N TYR A 100 -24.35 -4.13 -6.86
CA TYR A 100 -25.11 -3.27 -7.79
C TYR A 100 -26.40 -2.66 -7.22
N SER A 101 -26.51 -2.58 -5.91
CA SER A 101 -27.68 -1.97 -5.24
C SER A 101 -27.56 -0.46 -5.00
N GLY A 102 -26.48 0.14 -5.44
CA GLY A 102 -26.18 1.55 -5.24
C GLY A 102 -25.19 1.78 -4.10
N GLU A 103 -25.37 2.85 -3.35
CA GLU A 103 -24.46 3.28 -2.30
C GLU A 103 -24.69 2.54 -0.99
N ILE A 104 -23.60 2.20 -0.33
CA ILE A 104 -23.56 1.60 1.01
C ILE A 104 -22.78 2.53 1.91
N ASP A 105 -23.43 3.08 2.93
CA ASP A 105 -22.79 3.77 4.04
C ASP A 105 -22.14 2.72 4.96
N LEU A 106 -20.82 2.80 5.11
CA LEU A 106 -20.02 1.79 5.80
C LEU A 106 -20.22 1.85 7.31
N ALA A 107 -20.32 3.04 7.88
CA ALA A 107 -20.55 3.23 9.30
C ALA A 107 -21.93 2.69 9.75
N ALA A 108 -22.94 2.88 8.90
CA ALA A 108 -24.29 2.39 9.16
C ALA A 108 -24.46 0.89 8.89
N ASN A 109 -23.57 0.27 8.11
CA ASN A 109 -23.69 -1.12 7.66
C ASN A 109 -22.40 -1.93 7.83
N PRO A 110 -21.82 -2.04 9.04
CA PRO A 110 -20.49 -2.63 9.25
C PRO A 110 -20.42 -4.12 8.87
N SER A 111 -21.52 -4.83 8.83
CA SER A 111 -21.58 -6.25 8.42
C SER A 111 -21.89 -6.47 6.92
N ALA A 112 -22.13 -5.40 6.16
CA ALA A 112 -22.55 -5.51 4.76
C ALA A 112 -21.37 -5.68 3.79
N TYR A 113 -20.14 -5.51 4.26
CA TYR A 113 -18.94 -5.49 3.45
C TYR A 113 -17.73 -6.05 4.18
N GLN A 114 -16.74 -6.43 3.41
CA GLN A 114 -15.36 -6.55 3.84
C GLN A 114 -14.53 -5.62 2.96
N LEU A 115 -13.54 -4.95 3.49
CA LEU A 115 -12.71 -4.01 2.75
C LEU A 115 -11.27 -4.11 3.23
N LYS A 116 -10.35 -4.18 2.26
CA LYS A 116 -8.90 -4.16 2.46
C LYS A 116 -8.28 -3.16 1.49
N VAL A 117 -7.37 -2.39 1.98
CA VAL A 117 -6.55 -1.48 1.18
C VAL A 117 -5.11 -1.95 1.23
N TYR A 118 -4.51 -2.13 0.07
CA TYR A 118 -3.12 -2.56 -0.09
C TYR A 118 -2.27 -1.40 -0.56
N ASP A 119 -1.20 -1.14 0.15
CA ASP A 119 -0.13 -0.28 -0.30
C ASP A 119 1.03 -1.16 -0.78
N TYR A 120 1.23 -1.23 -2.08
CA TYR A 120 2.25 -2.10 -2.65
C TYR A 120 3.67 -1.57 -2.47
N LEU A 121 3.83 -0.26 -2.31
CA LEU A 121 5.12 0.33 -2.00
C LEU A 121 5.48 0.11 -0.53
N LEU A 122 4.55 0.40 0.39
CA LEU A 122 4.72 0.19 1.83
C LEU A 122 4.54 -1.28 2.24
N ARG A 123 3.98 -2.11 1.34
CA ARG A 123 3.64 -3.52 1.60
C ARG A 123 2.74 -3.69 2.82
N THR A 124 1.89 -2.74 3.04
CA THR A 124 0.93 -2.79 4.14
C THR A 124 -0.45 -3.19 3.63
N THR A 125 -1.19 -3.80 4.52
CA THR A 125 -2.61 -4.06 4.37
C THR A 125 -3.34 -3.40 5.52
N THR A 126 -4.32 -2.57 5.18
CA THR A 126 -5.23 -2.01 6.17
C THR A 126 -6.63 -2.57 5.92
N GLU A 127 -7.18 -3.20 6.93
CA GLU A 127 -8.54 -3.78 6.88
C GLU A 127 -9.55 -2.83 7.49
N ALA A 128 -10.78 -2.88 7.02
CA ALA A 128 -11.88 -2.14 7.62
C ALA A 128 -12.12 -2.62 9.05
N ALA A 129 -12.30 -1.68 9.94
CA ALA A 129 -12.65 -1.87 11.35
C ALA A 129 -13.97 -1.16 11.67
N SER A 130 -14.42 -1.23 12.91
CA SER A 130 -15.63 -0.54 13.36
C SER A 130 -15.56 1.00 13.26
N SER A 131 -14.34 1.53 13.19
CA SER A 131 -14.07 2.96 12.98
C SER A 131 -14.11 3.40 11.52
N THR A 132 -14.24 2.47 10.57
CA THR A 132 -14.29 2.78 9.14
C THR A 132 -15.52 3.60 8.79
N THR A 133 -15.32 4.69 8.06
CA THR A 133 -16.38 5.59 7.60
C THR A 133 -16.33 5.78 6.09
N GLY A 134 -17.38 6.36 5.52
CA GLY A 134 -17.48 6.63 4.10
C GLY A 134 -18.42 5.71 3.37
N THR A 135 -18.28 5.63 2.05
CA THR A 135 -19.23 4.92 1.18
C THR A 135 -18.54 4.05 0.14
N ILE A 136 -19.21 2.96 -0.23
CA ILE A 136 -18.93 2.17 -1.43
C ILE A 136 -20.21 2.15 -2.27
N SER A 137 -20.09 2.51 -3.53
CA SER A 137 -21.21 2.46 -4.48
C SER A 137 -20.85 1.57 -5.66
N THR A 138 -21.76 0.67 -6.00
CA THR A 138 -21.63 -0.20 -7.17
C THR A 138 -22.88 -0.18 -8.02
N LEU A 139 -22.71 -0.07 -9.35
CA LEU A 139 -23.79 -0.13 -10.32
C LEU A 139 -23.33 -0.89 -11.57
N ARG A 140 -24.22 -1.60 -12.20
CA ARG A 140 -23.97 -2.26 -13.50
C ARG A 140 -24.93 -1.75 -14.56
N LEU A 141 -24.40 -1.28 -15.68
CA LEU A 141 -25.16 -0.84 -16.84
C LEU A 141 -24.58 -1.53 -18.11
N GLY A 142 -25.30 -2.54 -18.58
CA GLY A 142 -24.78 -3.41 -19.64
C GLY A 142 -23.54 -4.17 -19.17
N ASP A 143 -22.46 -4.06 -19.94
CA ASP A 143 -21.19 -4.71 -19.62
C ASP A 143 -20.31 -3.85 -18.70
N ASN A 144 -20.67 -2.59 -18.51
CA ASN A 144 -19.88 -1.70 -17.65
C ASN A 144 -20.31 -1.81 -16.19
N ILE A 145 -19.32 -1.88 -15.33
CA ILE A 145 -19.45 -1.75 -13.88
C ILE A 145 -18.93 -0.36 -13.49
N TYR A 146 -19.71 0.30 -12.65
CA TYR A 146 -19.38 1.60 -12.08
C TYR A 146 -19.15 1.39 -10.59
N ILE A 147 -18.01 1.84 -10.11
CA ILE A 147 -17.62 1.77 -8.71
C ILE A 147 -17.19 3.16 -8.27
N CYS A 148 -17.71 3.61 -7.14
CA CYS A 148 -17.21 4.76 -6.42
C CYS A 148 -16.89 4.32 -4.99
N ILE A 149 -15.73 4.67 -4.50
CA ILE A 149 -15.25 4.43 -3.15
C ILE A 149 -14.81 5.78 -2.59
N ASP A 150 -15.26 6.10 -1.39
CA ASP A 150 -14.77 7.23 -0.60
C ASP A 150 -14.78 6.78 0.86
N VAL A 151 -13.63 6.32 1.35
CA VAL A 151 -13.53 5.62 2.63
C VAL A 151 -12.34 6.11 3.44
N THR A 152 -12.56 6.22 4.74
CA THR A 152 -11.50 6.48 5.72
C THR A 152 -11.44 5.31 6.70
N LEU A 153 -10.26 4.69 6.80
CA LEU A 153 -9.96 3.59 7.69
C LEU A 153 -9.23 4.09 8.94
N GLU A 154 -8.95 3.18 9.84
CA GLU A 154 -8.17 3.45 11.04
C GLU A 154 -6.81 4.09 10.71
N GLY A 155 -6.33 4.99 11.59
CA GLY A 155 -5.10 5.76 11.36
C GLY A 155 -5.21 6.88 10.32
N GLY A 156 -6.44 7.17 9.83
CA GLY A 156 -6.67 8.23 8.84
C GLY A 156 -6.26 7.86 7.41
N LEU A 157 -6.02 6.57 7.12
CA LEU A 157 -5.86 6.10 5.75
C LEU A 157 -7.14 6.42 4.97
N HIS A 158 -7.02 7.17 3.89
CA HIS A 158 -8.15 7.59 3.07
C HIS A 158 -7.98 7.19 1.62
N VAL A 159 -9.01 6.58 1.05
CA VAL A 159 -9.08 6.22 -0.36
C VAL A 159 -10.34 6.79 -0.98
N ALA A 160 -10.18 7.59 -2.03
CA ALA A 160 -11.27 7.94 -2.92
C ALA A 160 -10.94 7.43 -4.32
N ALA A 161 -11.79 6.60 -4.89
CA ALA A 161 -11.56 5.97 -6.18
C ALA A 161 -12.86 5.86 -6.97
N SER A 162 -12.75 6.02 -8.28
CA SER A 162 -13.85 5.78 -9.20
C SER A 162 -13.38 4.96 -10.39
N TYR A 163 -14.20 4.01 -10.80
CA TYR A 163 -13.95 3.16 -11.96
C TYR A 163 -15.22 3.02 -12.82
N LYS A 164 -15.02 2.99 -14.13
CA LYS A 164 -16.05 2.71 -15.13
C LYS A 164 -15.48 1.81 -16.21
N GLY A 165 -15.99 0.63 -16.36
CA GLY A 165 -15.54 -0.30 -17.40
C GLY A 165 -16.00 -1.73 -17.15
N ALA A 166 -15.55 -2.63 -18.02
CA ALA A 166 -15.73 -4.05 -17.82
C ALA A 166 -14.83 -4.55 -16.69
N ALA A 167 -15.29 -5.54 -15.96
CA ALA A 167 -14.43 -6.27 -15.03
C ALA A 167 -13.83 -7.49 -15.70
N THR A 168 -12.63 -7.84 -15.31
CA THR A 168 -12.03 -9.15 -15.64
C THR A 168 -12.41 -10.13 -14.54
N ASP A 169 -13.06 -11.22 -14.90
CA ASP A 169 -13.38 -12.29 -13.96
C ASP A 169 -12.13 -13.11 -13.63
N VAL A 170 -11.92 -13.36 -12.35
CA VAL A 170 -10.81 -14.14 -11.80
C VAL A 170 -11.32 -15.16 -10.79
N GLU A 171 -10.58 -16.24 -10.57
CA GLU A 171 -10.94 -17.28 -9.61
C GLU A 171 -10.69 -16.82 -8.16
N SER A 172 -9.66 -16.00 -7.92
CA SER A 172 -9.32 -15.46 -6.60
C SER A 172 -8.71 -14.07 -6.71
N LEU A 173 -8.86 -13.27 -5.66
CA LEU A 173 -8.15 -12.01 -5.44
C LEU A 173 -7.01 -12.14 -4.42
N ASP A 174 -6.73 -13.35 -3.92
CA ASP A 174 -5.73 -13.55 -2.87
C ASP A 174 -4.33 -13.10 -3.28
N GLU A 175 -4.00 -13.20 -4.57
CA GLU A 175 -2.70 -12.73 -5.07
C GLU A 175 -2.59 -11.20 -5.20
N MET A 176 -3.65 -10.44 -4.97
CA MET A 176 -3.54 -8.98 -4.82
C MET A 176 -2.84 -8.57 -3.53
N TRP A 177 -2.79 -9.46 -2.55
CA TRP A 177 -2.07 -9.21 -1.32
C TRP A 177 -0.60 -8.82 -1.59
N PRO A 178 -0.05 -7.77 -0.91
CA PRO A 178 1.35 -7.40 -1.05
C PRO A 178 2.25 -8.58 -0.68
N GLN A 179 2.77 -9.25 -1.67
CA GLN A 179 3.62 -10.43 -1.48
C GLN A 179 5.09 -10.09 -1.62
N ALA A 180 5.92 -11.00 -1.09
CA ALA A 180 7.36 -10.95 -1.13
C ALA A 180 7.96 -11.33 -2.49
N GLY A 181 7.32 -11.10 -3.59
CA GLY A 181 7.86 -11.40 -4.93
C GLY A 181 8.87 -10.38 -5.43
N ASP A 182 9.64 -9.75 -4.52
CA ASP A 182 10.61 -8.75 -4.92
C ASP A 182 11.92 -9.36 -5.38
N THR A 183 12.53 -8.69 -6.35
CA THR A 183 13.93 -8.92 -6.70
C THR A 183 14.82 -8.46 -5.57
N ASN A 184 15.83 -9.25 -5.19
CA ASN A 184 16.84 -8.86 -4.23
C ASN A 184 17.52 -7.57 -4.68
N SER A 185 17.19 -6.47 -4.04
CA SER A 185 17.66 -5.13 -4.45
C SER A 185 17.52 -4.10 -3.33
N LEU A 186 18.28 -3.03 -3.48
CA LEU A 186 18.08 -1.78 -2.76
C LEU A 186 17.64 -0.71 -3.77
N GLN A 187 16.52 -0.08 -3.51
CA GLN A 187 15.96 0.97 -4.34
C GLN A 187 15.80 2.27 -3.56
N VAL A 188 16.14 3.38 -4.20
CA VAL A 188 15.76 4.72 -3.75
C VAL A 188 14.69 5.21 -4.70
N ILE A 189 13.51 5.51 -4.16
CA ILE A 189 12.34 5.94 -4.91
C ILE A 189 12.08 7.39 -4.53
N GLU A 190 11.84 8.25 -5.51
CA GLU A 190 11.58 9.66 -5.28
C GLU A 190 10.25 9.90 -4.55
N ALA A 191 10.07 11.12 -4.07
CA ALA A 191 8.89 11.52 -3.30
C ALA A 191 7.55 11.32 -4.03
N ASP A 192 7.56 11.21 -5.37
CA ASP A 192 6.40 10.88 -6.17
C ASP A 192 5.90 9.43 -5.98
N GLY A 193 6.71 8.60 -5.29
CA GLY A 193 6.41 7.22 -5.00
C GLY A 193 6.48 6.27 -6.22
N SER A 194 6.93 6.76 -7.37
CA SER A 194 6.95 5.99 -8.63
C SER A 194 8.29 6.02 -9.36
N THR A 195 9.02 7.11 -9.25
CA THR A 195 10.31 7.26 -9.92
C THR A 195 11.42 6.57 -9.15
N VAL A 196 11.98 5.49 -9.70
CA VAL A 196 13.14 4.81 -9.12
C VAL A 196 14.40 5.56 -9.54
N ARG A 197 15.03 6.30 -8.60
CA ARG A 197 16.26 7.03 -8.84
C ARG A 197 17.49 6.12 -8.81
N THR A 198 17.48 5.14 -7.94
CA THR A 198 18.57 4.18 -7.76
C THR A 198 17.98 2.78 -7.62
N ASP A 199 18.54 1.83 -8.35
CA ASP A 199 18.24 0.42 -8.24
C ASP A 199 19.54 -0.37 -8.22
N VAL A 200 19.85 -0.96 -7.07
CA VAL A 200 21.05 -1.74 -6.85
C VAL A 200 20.67 -3.21 -6.69
N PRO A 201 20.98 -4.07 -7.66
CA PRO A 201 20.76 -5.49 -7.49
C PRO A 201 21.67 -6.04 -6.38
N ILE A 202 21.16 -6.97 -5.60
CA ILE A 202 21.89 -7.65 -4.54
C ILE A 202 22.04 -9.11 -4.92
N VAL A 203 23.29 -9.60 -4.99
CA VAL A 203 23.60 -10.97 -5.42
C VAL A 203 23.98 -11.88 -4.25
N ALA A 204 24.44 -11.30 -3.14
CA ALA A 204 24.81 -12.05 -1.94
C ALA A 204 24.58 -11.24 -0.67
N LEU A 205 24.41 -11.95 0.45
CA LEU A 205 24.27 -11.36 1.78
C LEU A 205 25.29 -11.97 2.72
N GLN A 206 26.08 -11.11 3.35
CA GLN A 206 26.97 -11.53 4.43
C GLN A 206 26.40 -11.08 5.78
N ARG A 207 26.59 -11.92 6.81
CA ARG A 207 26.13 -11.67 8.17
C ARG A 207 27.30 -11.67 9.14
N ARG A 208 27.28 -10.73 10.08
CA ARG A 208 28.16 -10.67 11.23
C ARG A 208 27.35 -10.38 12.49
N ASP A 209 27.47 -11.25 13.49
CA ASP A 209 26.93 -10.97 14.81
C ASP A 209 27.99 -10.18 15.62
N GLY A 210 27.61 -8.99 16.06
CA GLY A 210 28.49 -8.11 16.84
C GLY A 210 28.49 -8.45 18.33
N THR A 211 29.54 -8.03 19.03
CA THR A 211 29.63 -8.13 20.50
C THR A 211 28.79 -7.07 21.21
N ASP A 212 28.22 -6.14 20.47
CA ASP A 212 27.37 -5.03 20.96
C ASP A 212 25.88 -5.38 21.00
N GLY A 213 25.53 -6.64 20.82
CA GLY A 213 24.13 -7.11 20.75
C GLY A 213 23.44 -6.80 19.43
N MET A 214 24.19 -6.43 18.41
CA MET A 214 23.70 -6.10 17.09
C MET A 214 24.13 -7.14 16.06
N THR A 215 23.28 -7.39 15.08
CA THR A 215 23.59 -8.16 13.88
C THR A 215 23.70 -7.23 12.69
N TYR A 216 24.72 -7.45 11.89
CA TYR A 216 25.06 -6.68 10.71
C TYR A 216 24.84 -7.52 9.46
N PHE A 217 24.15 -6.93 8.48
CA PHE A 217 23.90 -7.52 7.17
C PHE A 217 24.51 -6.64 6.10
N TYR A 218 25.35 -7.23 5.24
CA TYR A 218 26.06 -6.57 4.16
C TYR A 218 25.51 -7.08 2.83
N PHE A 219 24.92 -6.19 2.04
CA PHE A 219 24.22 -6.53 0.81
C PHE A 219 25.14 -6.32 -0.38
N MET A 220 25.70 -7.40 -0.88
CA MET A 220 26.73 -7.37 -1.91
C MET A 220 26.10 -7.23 -3.30
N LYS A 221 26.59 -6.27 -4.11
CA LYS A 221 26.25 -6.15 -5.54
C LYS A 221 27.02 -7.15 -6.39
N ASN A 222 28.25 -7.45 -5.98
CA ASN A 222 29.09 -8.50 -6.54
C ASN A 222 29.67 -9.30 -5.39
N GLU A 223 29.91 -10.61 -5.60
CA GLU A 223 30.48 -11.48 -4.57
C GLU A 223 31.88 -11.05 -4.08
N THR A 224 32.57 -10.24 -4.88
CA THR A 224 33.92 -9.72 -4.61
C THR A 224 33.95 -8.32 -4.00
N ASP A 225 32.79 -7.70 -3.75
CA ASP A 225 32.75 -6.38 -3.13
C ASP A 225 33.33 -6.43 -1.71
N ASP A 226 33.97 -5.34 -1.29
CA ASP A 226 34.43 -5.20 0.09
C ASP A 226 33.21 -4.88 0.98
N PRO A 227 32.88 -5.74 1.96
CA PRO A 227 31.77 -5.48 2.86
C PRO A 227 32.01 -4.24 3.75
N ASP A 228 33.25 -3.82 3.96
CA ASP A 228 33.60 -2.64 4.76
C ASP A 228 33.47 -1.32 3.98
N ASP A 229 33.33 -1.39 2.66
CA ASP A 229 33.09 -0.20 1.84
C ASP A 229 31.57 0.15 1.78
N TYR A 230 31.10 0.91 2.75
CA TYR A 230 29.70 1.34 2.83
C TYR A 230 29.26 2.33 1.73
N TYR A 231 30.19 2.86 0.93
CA TYR A 231 29.84 3.62 -0.28
C TYR A 231 29.35 2.71 -1.40
N VAL A 232 29.84 1.48 -1.42
CA VAL A 232 29.51 0.48 -2.45
C VAL A 232 28.53 -0.54 -1.93
N THR A 233 28.76 -1.03 -0.70
CA THR A 233 28.01 -2.13 -0.08
C THR A 233 26.99 -1.59 0.92
N PRO A 234 25.68 -1.67 0.62
CA PRO A 234 24.66 -1.33 1.60
C PRO A 234 24.78 -2.21 2.85
N MET A 235 24.63 -1.60 4.02
CA MET A 235 24.70 -2.30 5.31
C MET A 235 23.46 -1.99 6.13
N LEU A 236 22.83 -3.03 6.68
CA LEU A 236 21.79 -2.93 7.71
C LEU A 236 22.36 -3.46 9.02
N LYS A 237 22.21 -2.69 10.07
CA LYS A 237 22.46 -3.08 11.47
C LYS A 237 21.12 -3.18 12.18
N VAL A 238 20.88 -4.25 12.90
CA VAL A 238 19.66 -4.45 13.67
C VAL A 238 19.96 -5.15 14.99
N ARG A 239 19.24 -4.80 16.05
CA ARG A 239 19.39 -5.44 17.36
C ARG A 239 19.02 -6.93 17.24
N THR A 240 19.91 -7.80 17.71
CA THR A 240 19.85 -9.25 17.47
C THR A 240 18.57 -9.89 18.03
N ASP A 241 18.07 -9.40 19.16
CA ASP A 241 16.84 -9.91 19.79
C ASP A 241 15.55 -9.57 19.02
N LEU A 242 15.62 -8.69 18.01
CA LEU A 242 14.50 -8.35 17.15
C LEU A 242 14.43 -9.20 15.87
N ILE A 243 15.45 -9.99 15.61
CA ILE A 243 15.46 -10.92 14.46
C ILE A 243 14.44 -12.05 14.72
N GLY A 244 13.53 -12.23 13.78
CA GLY A 244 12.47 -13.24 13.88
C GLY A 244 11.25 -12.83 14.72
N THR A 245 11.20 -11.62 15.23
CA THR A 245 10.05 -11.14 16.04
C THR A 245 8.91 -10.59 15.22
N GLY A 246 9.08 -10.46 13.90
CA GLY A 246 8.10 -9.90 12.99
C GLY A 246 8.49 -8.51 12.49
N GLU A 247 7.50 -7.71 12.14
CA GLU A 247 7.69 -6.36 11.62
C GLU A 247 7.90 -5.35 12.75
N ILE A 248 8.88 -4.47 12.56
CA ILE A 248 9.28 -3.41 13.49
C ILE A 248 8.89 -2.07 12.85
N SER A 249 8.14 -1.24 13.57
CA SER A 249 7.88 0.14 13.18
C SER A 249 9.14 0.98 13.39
N LEU A 250 9.65 1.62 12.33
CA LEU A 250 10.89 2.39 12.42
C LEU A 250 10.70 3.75 13.10
N ALA A 251 9.49 4.31 13.04
CA ALA A 251 9.16 5.59 13.66
C ALA A 251 9.04 5.52 15.20
N GLU A 252 8.78 4.32 15.73
CA GLU A 252 8.45 4.11 17.17
C GLU A 252 9.56 3.35 17.91
N THR A 253 10.70 3.08 17.27
CA THR A 253 11.77 2.31 17.89
C THR A 253 12.64 3.13 18.82
N GLU A 254 13.13 2.47 19.87
CA GLU A 254 14.14 3.02 20.78
C GLU A 254 15.46 3.32 20.05
N ALA A 255 16.25 4.23 20.60
CA ALA A 255 17.59 4.52 20.11
C ALA A 255 18.47 3.24 20.03
N ASN A 256 19.34 3.16 19.03
CA ASN A 256 20.25 2.03 18.79
C ASN A 256 19.55 0.70 18.48
N THR A 257 18.35 0.72 17.94
CA THR A 257 17.61 -0.49 17.54
C THR A 257 18.00 -0.96 16.14
N TRP A 258 18.22 -0.03 15.23
CA TRP A 258 18.60 -0.30 13.84
C TRP A 258 19.39 0.86 13.23
N ALA A 259 20.15 0.55 12.18
CA ALA A 259 20.76 1.53 11.29
C ALA A 259 20.91 0.97 9.88
N VAL A 260 20.81 1.82 8.87
CA VAL A 260 21.14 1.50 7.49
C VAL A 260 22.18 2.49 6.97
N LYS A 261 23.16 1.98 6.23
CA LYS A 261 24.19 2.80 5.55
C LYS A 261 24.22 2.46 4.08
N PHE A 262 24.27 3.48 3.24
CA PHE A 262 24.38 3.32 1.79
C PHE A 262 24.81 4.63 1.15
N GLN A 263 25.80 4.60 0.27
CA GLN A 263 26.31 5.76 -0.50
C GLN A 263 26.55 7.02 0.34
N GLY A 264 27.15 6.86 1.52
CA GLY A 264 27.39 7.97 2.43
C GLY A 264 26.19 8.40 3.29
N PHE A 265 25.02 7.82 3.08
CA PHE A 265 23.87 8.00 3.95
C PHE A 265 23.95 7.07 5.15
N GLN A 266 23.60 7.59 6.30
CA GLN A 266 23.35 6.78 7.48
C GLN A 266 22.00 7.20 8.06
N LEU A 267 21.10 6.24 8.18
CA LEU A 267 19.81 6.37 8.82
C LEU A 267 19.78 5.42 10.00
N SER A 268 19.25 5.84 11.12
CA SER A 268 19.22 5.00 12.32
C SER A 268 18.10 5.42 13.27
N SER A 269 17.77 4.54 14.20
CA SER A 269 16.93 4.83 15.34
C SER A 269 17.62 5.69 16.42
N ALA A 270 18.87 6.07 16.22
CA ALA A 270 19.54 7.00 17.13
C ALA A 270 18.84 8.36 17.08
N ASP A 271 18.58 8.90 18.27
CA ASP A 271 18.04 10.24 18.45
C ASP A 271 19.11 11.26 18.05
N ASN A 272 19.12 11.65 16.79
CA ASN A 272 20.14 12.51 16.24
C ASN A 272 19.46 13.75 15.67
N GLU A 273 19.47 14.84 16.40
CA GLU A 273 18.95 16.16 16.00
C GLU A 273 19.53 16.64 14.64
N TYR A 274 20.59 16.00 14.17
CA TYR A 274 21.32 16.39 12.97
C TYR A 274 21.16 15.45 11.77
N MET A 275 20.46 14.31 11.92
CA MET A 275 20.28 13.35 10.84
C MET A 275 18.81 13.05 10.59
N ASN A 276 18.50 12.89 9.37
CA ASN A 276 17.29 12.45 8.67
C ASN A 276 16.17 11.93 9.57
N ARG A 277 15.11 12.70 9.71
CA ARG A 277 13.89 12.28 10.39
C ARG A 277 13.21 11.19 9.56
N ILE A 278 12.95 10.07 10.18
CA ILE A 278 12.15 9.00 9.59
C ILE A 278 10.70 9.26 9.98
N ASP A 279 9.89 9.52 8.97
CA ASP A 279 8.48 9.83 9.18
C ASP A 279 7.62 8.57 9.26
N ASN A 280 8.04 7.52 8.55
CA ASN A 280 7.34 6.24 8.54
C ASN A 280 8.26 5.16 7.97
N GLY A 281 8.00 3.92 8.33
CA GLY A 281 8.71 2.78 7.76
C GLY A 281 8.62 1.53 8.60
N THR A 282 8.99 0.43 7.99
CA THR A 282 9.01 -0.88 8.63
C THR A 282 10.28 -1.64 8.29
N LEU A 283 10.70 -2.49 9.21
CA LEU A 283 11.81 -3.42 9.07
C LEU A 283 11.37 -4.79 9.55
N SER A 284 11.64 -5.82 8.78
CA SER A 284 11.59 -7.20 9.28
C SER A 284 12.82 -7.98 8.83
N VAL A 285 13.31 -8.84 9.72
CA VAL A 285 14.38 -9.78 9.45
C VAL A 285 13.91 -11.15 9.92
N THR A 286 13.57 -12.02 8.97
CA THR A 286 12.94 -13.32 9.25
C THR A 286 13.84 -14.47 8.79
N PRO A 287 14.53 -15.17 9.69
CA PRO A 287 15.28 -16.36 9.35
C PRO A 287 14.32 -17.52 9.06
N ASN A 288 14.76 -18.45 8.19
CA ASN A 288 14.09 -19.74 8.08
C ASN A 288 14.35 -20.61 9.33
N ALA A 289 13.68 -21.76 9.42
CA ALA A 289 13.80 -22.66 10.57
C ALA A 289 15.24 -23.22 10.77
N ALA A 290 16.04 -23.31 9.72
CA ALA A 290 17.44 -23.78 9.77
C ALA A 290 18.42 -22.65 10.12
N GLY A 291 18.02 -21.37 9.92
CA GLY A 291 18.85 -20.19 10.21
C GLY A 291 19.90 -19.85 9.15
N ASP A 292 19.93 -20.58 8.04
CA ASP A 292 20.86 -20.39 6.92
C ASP A 292 20.30 -19.49 5.81
N GLU A 293 19.00 -19.34 5.72
CA GLU A 293 18.31 -18.42 4.84
C GLU A 293 17.63 -17.33 5.66
N VAL A 294 17.68 -16.10 5.16
CA VAL A 294 17.01 -14.96 5.79
C VAL A 294 16.22 -14.16 4.75
N GLU A 295 15.06 -13.70 5.14
CA GLU A 295 14.31 -12.68 4.43
C GLU A 295 14.42 -11.35 5.17
N VAL A 296 14.94 -10.33 4.48
CA VAL A 296 15.08 -8.97 4.99
C VAL A 296 14.16 -8.06 4.19
N ARG A 297 13.35 -7.31 4.88
CA ARG A 297 12.49 -6.27 4.31
C ARG A 297 12.70 -4.99 5.07
N LEU A 298 13.17 -3.97 4.40
CA LEU A 298 13.24 -2.62 4.93
C LEU A 298 12.50 -1.70 3.96
N PHE A 299 11.59 -0.96 4.50
CA PHE A 299 10.99 0.16 3.82
C PHE A 299 11.01 1.37 4.75
N LEU A 300 11.49 2.49 4.27
CA LEU A 300 11.43 3.73 5.02
C LEU A 300 11.13 4.92 4.12
N ARG A 301 10.42 5.87 4.68
CA ARG A 301 10.21 7.19 4.15
C ARG A 301 11.07 8.17 4.94
N ASN A 302 11.84 8.95 4.24
CA ASN A 302 12.80 9.87 4.84
C ASN A 302 12.53 11.30 4.41
N SER A 303 12.31 12.19 5.37
CA SER A 303 12.38 13.62 5.12
C SER A 303 13.83 14.06 5.15
N TYR A 304 14.38 14.35 3.98
CA TYR A 304 15.77 14.72 3.79
C TYR A 304 16.12 16.03 4.51
N ARG A 305 17.04 15.96 5.47
CA ARG A 305 17.86 17.11 5.84
C ARG A 305 19.19 16.98 5.11
N THR A 306 19.66 18.07 4.47
CA THR A 306 20.96 18.08 3.80
C THR A 306 22.07 17.66 4.78
N PRO A 307 23.05 16.84 4.36
CA PRO A 307 24.08 16.28 5.23
C PRO A 307 25.00 17.32 5.88
N TRP A 308 24.84 18.60 5.64
CA TRP A 308 25.77 19.68 6.01
C TRP A 308 25.09 20.84 6.78
N GLY A 309 24.19 20.54 7.68
CA GLY A 309 23.77 21.53 8.69
C GLY A 309 22.90 22.68 8.20
N GLY A 310 22.18 22.52 7.12
CA GLY A 310 21.15 23.48 6.72
C GLY A 310 19.84 23.22 7.47
N ASP A 311 19.32 24.22 8.18
CA ASP A 311 18.09 24.18 8.97
C ASP A 311 16.80 24.02 8.16
N THR A 312 16.87 23.89 6.86
CA THR A 312 15.71 23.71 5.98
C THR A 312 15.65 22.28 5.48
N PRO A 313 14.53 21.55 5.70
CA PRO A 313 14.28 20.32 4.98
C PRO A 313 14.27 20.64 3.49
N SER A 314 15.15 20.04 2.70
CA SER A 314 14.94 20.01 1.26
C SER A 314 13.65 19.20 1.07
N GLY A 315 12.59 19.81 0.58
CA GLY A 315 11.22 19.27 0.60
C GLY A 315 10.97 18.02 -0.25
N THR A 316 11.96 17.18 -0.47
CA THR A 316 11.86 15.91 -1.18
C THR A 316 12.00 14.77 -0.18
N MET A 317 10.90 14.09 0.06
CA MET A 317 10.84 12.85 0.83
C MET A 317 11.11 11.69 -0.13
N ASP A 318 12.28 11.08 -0.03
CA ASP A 318 12.57 9.85 -0.76
C ASP A 318 12.17 8.62 0.05
N TYR A 319 11.90 7.54 -0.66
CA TYR A 319 11.67 6.23 -0.04
C TYR A 319 12.91 5.37 -0.28
N LEU A 320 13.32 4.62 0.75
CA LEU A 320 14.33 3.58 0.66
C LEU A 320 13.63 2.22 0.81
N LYS A 321 13.83 1.35 -0.16
CA LYS A 321 13.31 -0.01 -0.18
C LYS A 321 14.47 -0.98 -0.31
N LEU A 322 14.63 -1.88 0.66
CA LEU A 322 15.61 -2.94 0.63
C LEU A 322 14.90 -4.28 0.79
N TYR A 323 15.15 -5.17 -0.14
CA TYR A 323 14.66 -6.53 -0.07
C TYR A 323 15.77 -7.53 -0.33
N TRP A 324 15.80 -8.56 0.48
CA TRP A 324 16.62 -9.75 0.29
C TRP A 324 15.87 -10.98 0.72
N LYS A 325 15.98 -12.05 -0.07
CA LYS A 325 15.61 -13.40 0.35
C LYS A 325 16.61 -14.38 -0.22
N GLY A 326 17.24 -15.15 0.65
CA GLY A 326 18.23 -16.15 0.28
C GLY A 326 19.19 -16.48 1.41
N ASN A 327 20.18 -17.28 1.07
CA ASN A 327 21.19 -17.74 2.02
C ASN A 327 22.06 -16.57 2.51
N THR A 328 22.55 -16.71 3.73
CA THR A 328 23.57 -15.84 4.30
C THR A 328 24.92 -16.53 4.34
N SER A 329 25.98 -15.80 4.08
CA SER A 329 27.36 -16.25 4.29
C SER A 329 27.99 -15.50 5.46
N ALA A 330 29.08 -16.09 6.00
CA ALA A 330 29.84 -15.42 7.03
C ALA A 330 30.50 -14.15 6.46
N TYR A 331 30.58 -13.12 7.30
CA TYR A 331 31.30 -11.90 6.98
C TYR A 331 32.79 -12.16 6.72
N THR A 332 33.32 -11.59 5.63
CA THR A 332 34.69 -11.77 5.18
C THR A 332 35.57 -10.51 5.30
N GLY A 333 35.02 -9.40 5.78
CA GLY A 333 35.77 -8.15 5.96
C GLY A 333 36.76 -8.20 7.10
N SER A 334 37.56 -7.14 7.21
CA SER A 334 38.71 -7.06 8.11
C SER A 334 38.43 -6.38 9.46
N LYS A 335 37.21 -5.92 9.73
CA LYS A 335 36.83 -5.18 10.96
C LYS A 335 36.01 -5.95 11.95
#